data_93af481d336bf94712d0cf77083fce8d
#
_entry.id   93af481d336bf94712d0cf77083fce8d
#
_cell.length_a   1.000
_cell.length_b   1.000
_cell.length_c   1.000
_cell.angle_alpha   90.00
_cell.angle_beta   90.00
_cell.angle_gamma   90.00
#
_symmetry.space_group_name_H-M   'P 1'
#
loop_
_entity.id
_entity.type
_entity.pdbx_description
1 polymer ?
#
loop_
_entity_poly.entity_id
_entity_poly.type
_entity_poly.pdbx_seq_one_letter_code
_entity_poly.pdbx_strand_id
1 'polypeptide(L)'
;MKINSRWMHGVFLLFIIAVLGLALPQLRSVEPNADPQERGQTSYMKVDITEPFSSIMARMTAAKPGIEKEHTDLLNERYDLSDRPAPGVFMDRTKPVQEGVRVKLPPGMTWERLAAMSPDQIRDQDLYPKGFYPLPHPKHQEGGQVFPHFLIDAIKKQDVRDLTRFDIDFDLPDHFLAEFPPAMYLTPRPDLGDVSQGKLVSLTNYYELFNGLLTPRQLEGLRLLLTPFPEQQFNATEDRRSELPSQGVACFDCHSNGHQNGATHLTPDTRPQQFRHRTKTTSLRGVNIQRLFGSQRALKTVEDFTQFEQRTAYFDGDIVIATQKGVNPLERGSQVDFMADFQEMLDFPPAPKLDVYGKLDPAKTTQTEMRGQEVFFGKGQCASCHQPPFYTDNLMHDLRTERFFKPVMINNMMAIGDGPNKTLALRGVKDNPPYMHDERLLTLEDTVEFFNLIDGTKLTPQEKEDLVAFLRAL
;
A
#
# COMPACT_ATOMS: atom_id res chain seq x y z
N MET A 1 73.51 -5.28 -21.73
CA MET A 1 73.16 -6.17 -20.67
C MET A 1 71.66 -6.46 -20.82
N LYS A 2 71.25 -7.61 -21.35
CA LYS A 2 69.86 -7.98 -21.61
C LYS A 2 69.30 -8.61 -20.34
N ILE A 3 68.39 -7.91 -19.67
CA ILE A 3 67.66 -8.41 -18.50
C ILE A 3 66.51 -9.26 -19.03
N ASN A 4 66.45 -10.50 -18.59
CA ASN A 4 65.57 -11.54 -19.09
C ASN A 4 64.13 -11.31 -18.52
N SER A 5 63.17 -10.96 -19.37
CA SER A 5 61.83 -10.56 -19.05
C SER A 5 60.93 -11.69 -18.48
N ARG A 6 61.42 -12.89 -18.35
CA ARG A 6 60.65 -14.06 -17.90
C ARG A 6 60.43 -14.16 -16.38
N TRP A 7 61.20 -13.44 -15.58
CA TRP A 7 61.09 -13.48 -14.13
C TRP A 7 60.06 -12.49 -13.55
N MET A 8 59.82 -11.41 -14.28
CA MET A 8 58.84 -10.41 -13.80
C MET A 8 57.36 -10.85 -13.91
N HIS A 9 57.03 -11.74 -14.83
CA HIS A 9 55.66 -12.20 -14.99
C HIS A 9 55.24 -13.26 -13.98
N GLY A 10 56.18 -14.03 -13.46
CA GLY A 10 55.88 -15.05 -12.43
C GLY A 10 55.59 -14.46 -11.05
N VAL A 11 56.32 -13.40 -10.69
CA VAL A 11 56.15 -12.73 -9.39
C VAL A 11 54.86 -11.88 -9.36
N PHE A 12 54.46 -11.28 -10.48
CA PHE A 12 53.24 -10.50 -10.58
C PHE A 12 51.99 -11.39 -10.53
N LEU A 13 52.04 -12.59 -11.13
CA LEU A 13 50.92 -13.53 -11.10
C LEU A 13 50.67 -14.12 -9.70
N LEU A 14 51.76 -14.39 -8.96
CA LEU A 14 51.66 -14.88 -7.57
C LEU A 14 51.16 -13.82 -6.60
N PHE A 15 51.47 -12.54 -6.84
CA PHE A 15 50.97 -11.45 -6.02
C PHE A 15 49.47 -11.18 -6.26
N ILE A 16 48.97 -11.31 -7.49
CA ILE A 16 47.54 -11.15 -7.84
C ILE A 16 46.72 -12.30 -7.24
N ILE A 17 47.24 -13.52 -7.25
CA ILE A 17 46.55 -14.67 -6.65
C ILE A 17 46.51 -14.55 -5.12
N ALA A 18 47.55 -14.04 -4.49
CA ALA A 18 47.57 -13.82 -3.04
C ALA A 18 46.65 -12.67 -2.58
N VAL A 19 46.50 -11.61 -3.39
CA VAL A 19 45.60 -10.48 -3.07
C VAL A 19 44.14 -10.83 -3.35
N LEU A 20 43.85 -11.64 -4.38
CA LEU A 20 42.48 -12.14 -4.64
C LEU A 20 42.04 -13.24 -3.65
N GLY A 21 42.99 -13.97 -3.07
CA GLY A 21 42.70 -14.97 -2.04
C GLY A 21 42.33 -14.39 -0.68
N LEU A 22 42.69 -13.11 -0.41
CA LEU A 22 42.36 -12.42 0.87
C LEU A 22 41.12 -11.56 0.80
N ALA A 23 40.49 -11.36 -0.36
CA ALA A 23 39.39 -10.45 -0.58
C ALA A 23 38.05 -11.13 -0.91
N LEU A 24 37.99 -12.45 -0.94
CA LEU A 24 36.73 -13.16 -1.02
C LEU A 24 36.14 -13.24 0.41
N PRO A 25 35.05 -12.52 0.71
CA PRO A 25 34.27 -12.88 1.90
C PRO A 25 33.93 -14.37 1.73
N GLN A 26 34.24 -15.16 2.74
CA GLN A 26 33.73 -16.52 2.79
C GLN A 26 32.21 -16.40 2.62
N LEU A 27 31.71 -16.73 1.46
CA LEU A 27 30.32 -17.13 1.31
C LEU A 27 30.16 -18.30 2.26
N ARG A 28 29.73 -18.04 3.49
CA ARG A 28 29.26 -19.08 4.37
C ARG A 28 28.20 -19.81 3.57
N SER A 29 28.51 -21.03 3.17
CA SER A 29 27.50 -21.95 2.71
C SER A 29 26.47 -22.00 3.83
N VAL A 30 25.27 -21.47 3.55
CA VAL A 30 24.14 -21.59 4.49
C VAL A 30 23.96 -23.09 4.64
N GLU A 31 24.21 -23.60 5.85
CA GLU A 31 23.99 -25.01 6.14
C GLU A 31 22.55 -25.38 5.78
N PRO A 32 22.32 -26.53 5.11
CA PRO A 32 20.96 -26.93 4.70
C PRO A 32 19.98 -27.11 5.84
N ASN A 33 20.44 -27.12 7.09
CA ASN A 33 19.66 -27.37 8.30
C ASN A 33 19.54 -26.14 9.23
N ALA A 34 19.81 -24.93 8.74
CA ALA A 34 19.49 -23.74 9.53
C ALA A 34 17.98 -23.69 9.77
N ASP A 35 17.59 -23.43 11.02
CA ASP A 35 16.19 -23.31 11.44
C ASP A 35 15.46 -22.35 10.48
N PRO A 36 14.28 -22.73 9.95
CA PRO A 36 13.46 -21.85 9.12
C PRO A 36 13.21 -20.47 9.75
N GLN A 37 13.20 -20.37 11.08
CA GLN A 37 13.08 -19.09 11.79
C GLN A 37 14.31 -18.19 11.63
N GLU A 38 15.50 -18.74 11.42
CA GLU A 38 16.72 -17.94 11.20
C GLU A 38 16.86 -17.43 9.76
N ARG A 39 16.16 -18.02 8.79
CA ARG A 39 16.23 -17.61 7.40
C ARG A 39 15.33 -16.42 7.04
N GLY A 40 14.50 -15.96 7.96
CA GLY A 40 13.40 -15.07 7.65
C GLY A 40 12.38 -15.79 6.77
N GLN A 41 11.12 -15.82 7.14
CA GLN A 41 10.08 -16.37 6.27
C GLN A 41 10.02 -15.55 4.99
N THR A 42 10.44 -16.12 3.88
CA THR A 42 10.24 -15.54 2.56
C THR A 42 9.00 -16.17 1.95
N SER A 43 8.28 -15.43 1.13
CA SER A 43 7.13 -15.93 0.38
C SER A 43 7.43 -17.13 -0.52
N TYR A 44 8.72 -17.39 -0.76
CA TYR A 44 9.20 -18.52 -1.55
C TYR A 44 9.44 -19.79 -0.75
N MET A 45 9.34 -19.74 0.56
CA MET A 45 9.48 -20.95 1.38
C MET A 45 8.20 -21.76 1.31
N LYS A 46 8.32 -22.99 0.84
CA LYS A 46 7.22 -23.95 0.93
C LYS A 46 6.93 -24.20 2.40
N VAL A 47 5.73 -23.82 2.83
CA VAL A 47 5.25 -24.16 4.15
C VAL A 47 4.60 -25.54 4.06
N ASP A 48 5.15 -26.49 4.80
CA ASP A 48 4.60 -27.85 4.87
C ASP A 48 3.59 -27.89 6.01
N ILE A 49 2.33 -27.59 5.68
CA ILE A 49 1.21 -27.64 6.62
C ILE A 49 0.48 -28.96 6.44
N THR A 50 0.43 -29.71 7.50
CA THR A 50 -0.26 -31.01 7.56
C THR A 50 -1.63 -30.94 8.22
N GLU A 51 -1.96 -29.78 8.81
CA GLU A 51 -3.26 -29.55 9.45
C GLU A 51 -4.37 -29.46 8.40
N PRO A 52 -5.50 -30.15 8.57
CA PRO A 52 -6.63 -30.04 7.66
C PRO A 52 -7.18 -28.61 7.61
N PHE A 53 -7.59 -28.16 6.43
CA PHE A 53 -8.17 -26.85 6.19
C PHE A 53 -9.32 -26.50 7.17
N SER A 54 -10.24 -27.44 7.39
CA SER A 54 -11.34 -27.25 8.33
C SER A 54 -10.90 -26.98 9.77
N SER A 55 -9.78 -27.57 10.19
CA SER A 55 -9.19 -27.33 11.52
C SER A 55 -8.59 -25.92 11.60
N ILE A 56 -7.91 -25.49 10.53
CA ILE A 56 -7.38 -24.12 10.42
C ILE A 56 -8.52 -23.12 10.53
N MET A 57 -9.60 -23.31 9.77
CA MET A 57 -10.78 -22.45 9.81
C MET A 57 -11.42 -22.38 11.21
N ALA A 58 -11.59 -23.53 11.85
CA ALA A 58 -12.17 -23.59 13.19
C ALA A 58 -11.30 -22.82 14.21
N ARG A 59 -9.97 -23.02 14.14
CA ARG A 59 -9.02 -22.33 15.00
C ARG A 59 -9.02 -20.81 14.75
N MET A 60 -9.04 -20.39 13.50
CA MET A 60 -9.06 -18.97 13.13
C MET A 60 -10.36 -18.30 13.56
N THR A 61 -11.50 -18.93 13.32
CA THR A 61 -12.80 -18.45 13.78
C THR A 61 -12.85 -18.31 15.30
N ALA A 62 -12.31 -19.29 16.03
CA ALA A 62 -12.27 -19.21 17.49
C ALA A 62 -11.32 -18.10 18.02
N ALA A 63 -10.23 -17.82 17.32
CA ALA A 63 -9.29 -16.77 17.69
C ALA A 63 -9.77 -15.35 17.35
N LYS A 64 -10.65 -15.21 16.37
CA LYS A 64 -11.07 -13.91 15.79
C LYS A 64 -11.51 -12.88 16.84
N PRO A 65 -12.41 -13.17 17.80
CA PRO A 65 -12.82 -12.17 18.78
C PRO A 65 -11.68 -11.62 19.64
N GLY A 66 -10.69 -12.45 19.96
CA GLY A 66 -9.48 -12.03 20.68
C GLY A 66 -8.62 -11.09 19.85
N ILE A 67 -8.40 -11.42 18.58
CA ILE A 67 -7.63 -10.62 17.63
C ILE A 67 -8.30 -9.26 17.40
N GLU A 68 -9.61 -9.25 17.19
CA GLU A 68 -10.40 -8.03 17.02
C GLU A 68 -10.30 -7.13 18.24
N LYS A 69 -10.38 -7.71 19.44
CA LYS A 69 -10.23 -6.94 20.68
C LYS A 69 -8.84 -6.33 20.80
N GLU A 70 -7.79 -7.11 20.58
CA GLU A 70 -6.41 -6.62 20.64
C GLU A 70 -6.16 -5.50 19.64
N HIS A 71 -6.68 -5.64 18.42
CA HIS A 71 -6.55 -4.60 17.40
C HIS A 71 -7.34 -3.34 17.75
N THR A 72 -8.58 -3.50 18.25
CA THR A 72 -9.40 -2.38 18.73
C THR A 72 -8.72 -1.62 19.87
N ASP A 73 -8.14 -2.35 20.83
CA ASP A 73 -7.39 -1.75 21.93
C ASP A 73 -6.18 -0.96 21.42
N LEU A 74 -5.45 -1.52 20.45
CA LEU A 74 -4.30 -0.85 19.79
C LEU A 74 -4.73 0.43 19.08
N LEU A 75 -5.83 0.39 18.31
CA LEU A 75 -6.33 1.58 17.61
C LEU A 75 -6.79 2.65 18.61
N ASN A 76 -7.51 2.27 19.66
CA ASN A 76 -7.95 3.18 20.72
C ASN A 76 -6.78 3.79 21.51
N GLU A 77 -5.69 3.06 21.68
CA GLU A 77 -4.48 3.61 22.29
C GLU A 77 -3.84 4.72 21.44
N ARG A 78 -3.83 4.52 20.10
CA ARG A 78 -3.16 5.38 19.14
C ARG A 78 -3.95 6.62 18.75
N TYR A 79 -5.29 6.47 18.62
CA TYR A 79 -6.13 7.46 17.94
C TYR A 79 -7.37 7.86 18.73
N ASP A 80 -7.88 9.04 18.43
CA ASP A 80 -9.25 9.42 18.66
C ASP A 80 -10.10 8.96 17.46
N LEU A 81 -10.86 7.91 17.65
CA LEU A 81 -11.65 7.27 16.59
C LEU A 81 -13.08 7.86 16.46
N SER A 82 -13.36 8.99 17.09
CA SER A 82 -14.69 9.63 17.00
C SER A 82 -14.96 10.12 15.57
N ASP A 83 -16.23 10.02 15.14
CA ASP A 83 -16.68 10.57 13.87
C ASP A 83 -16.74 12.11 13.95
N ARG A 84 -15.92 12.78 13.13
CA ARG A 84 -15.86 14.25 13.01
C ARG A 84 -15.75 14.63 11.53
N PRO A 85 -16.89 14.71 10.83
CA PRO A 85 -16.90 15.09 9.42
C PRO A 85 -16.52 16.56 9.24
N ALA A 86 -15.68 16.83 8.25
CA ALA A 86 -15.34 18.21 7.84
C ALA A 86 -16.56 18.90 7.24
N PRO A 87 -16.94 20.09 7.72
CA PRO A 87 -18.14 20.78 7.23
C PRO A 87 -18.07 21.09 5.74
N GLY A 88 -19.00 20.54 4.96
CA GLY A 88 -19.11 20.80 3.52
C GLY A 88 -18.01 20.18 2.67
N VAL A 89 -17.20 19.29 3.20
CA VAL A 89 -16.13 18.59 2.46
C VAL A 89 -16.50 17.13 2.26
N PHE A 90 -16.63 16.74 1.00
CA PHE A 90 -17.03 15.39 0.62
C PHE A 90 -15.97 14.74 -0.27
N MET A 91 -15.92 13.44 -0.25
CA MET A 91 -15.19 12.62 -1.22
C MET A 91 -15.84 12.75 -2.62
N ASP A 92 -15.48 11.91 -3.54
CA ASP A 92 -15.94 11.97 -4.95
C ASP A 92 -17.45 12.09 -5.14
N ARG A 93 -18.24 11.56 -4.21
CA ARG A 93 -19.70 11.61 -4.26
C ARG A 93 -20.28 12.29 -3.02
N THR A 94 -20.54 11.53 -1.96
CA THR A 94 -21.32 12.03 -0.84
C THR A 94 -20.75 11.73 0.54
N LYS A 95 -19.75 10.85 0.63
CA LYS A 95 -19.16 10.50 1.93
C LYS A 95 -18.39 11.68 2.49
N PRO A 96 -18.69 12.14 3.72
CA PRO A 96 -17.94 13.22 4.34
C PRO A 96 -16.47 12.83 4.58
N VAL A 97 -15.57 13.77 4.34
CA VAL A 97 -14.16 13.63 4.74
C VAL A 97 -14.06 13.85 6.24
N GLN A 98 -13.26 13.04 6.93
CA GLN A 98 -12.97 13.23 8.35
C GLN A 98 -11.93 14.33 8.55
N GLU A 99 -12.05 15.10 9.62
CA GLU A 99 -11.14 16.21 9.92
C GLU A 99 -10.48 16.12 11.29
N GLY A 100 -9.48 16.94 11.46
CA GLY A 100 -8.73 17.13 12.69
C GLY A 100 -7.67 16.06 12.93
N VAL A 101 -6.70 16.40 13.75
CA VAL A 101 -5.65 15.47 14.16
C VAL A 101 -6.25 14.38 15.05
N ARG A 102 -6.03 13.14 14.70
CA ARG A 102 -6.57 11.94 15.36
C ARG A 102 -5.53 11.20 16.19
N VAL A 103 -4.27 11.33 15.80
CA VAL A 103 -3.15 10.74 16.55
C VAL A 103 -3.07 11.37 17.94
N LYS A 104 -3.06 10.52 18.96
CA LYS A 104 -2.96 10.95 20.35
C LYS A 104 -1.52 11.32 20.71
N LEU A 105 -1.37 12.45 21.36
CA LEU A 105 -0.09 12.86 21.93
C LEU A 105 0.14 12.25 23.32
N PRO A 106 1.42 12.07 23.71
CA PRO A 106 1.76 11.77 25.10
C PRO A 106 1.17 12.80 26.07
N PRO A 107 0.79 12.41 27.29
CA PRO A 107 0.21 13.33 28.28
C PRO A 107 1.06 14.59 28.52
N GLY A 108 0.39 15.75 28.48
CA GLY A 108 1.07 17.06 28.70
C GLY A 108 1.89 17.57 27.51
N MET A 109 1.85 16.91 26.36
CA MET A 109 2.52 17.33 25.14
C MET A 109 1.55 18.11 24.23
N THR A 110 2.06 19.11 23.49
CA THR A 110 1.38 19.75 22.36
C THR A 110 2.17 19.55 21.07
N TRP A 111 1.53 19.69 19.94
CA TRP A 111 2.18 19.54 18.63
C TRP A 111 3.31 20.56 18.43
N GLU A 112 3.12 21.80 18.88
CA GLU A 112 4.12 22.87 18.78
C GLU A 112 5.34 22.56 19.64
N ARG A 113 5.09 22.04 20.86
CA ARG A 113 6.18 21.64 21.75
C ARG A 113 6.97 20.47 21.19
N LEU A 114 6.28 19.48 20.65
CA LEU A 114 6.90 18.31 20.04
C LEU A 114 7.73 18.72 18.80
N ALA A 115 7.18 19.56 17.92
CA ALA A 115 7.86 20.06 16.72
C ALA A 115 9.08 20.96 17.05
N ALA A 116 9.16 21.53 18.25
CA ALA A 116 10.32 22.29 18.72
C ALA A 116 11.48 21.44 19.22
N MET A 117 11.24 20.15 19.51
CA MET A 117 12.26 19.21 20.04
C MET A 117 13.10 18.61 18.91
N SER A 118 14.32 18.20 19.24
CA SER A 118 15.14 17.42 18.32
C SER A 118 14.68 15.95 18.29
N PRO A 119 14.97 15.21 17.20
CA PRO A 119 14.69 13.77 17.15
C PRO A 119 15.25 12.99 18.35
N ASP A 120 16.47 13.30 18.77
CA ASP A 120 17.09 12.65 19.94
C ASP A 120 16.33 12.93 21.23
N GLN A 121 15.86 14.17 21.44
CA GLN A 121 15.06 14.51 22.62
C GLN A 121 13.74 13.75 22.64
N ILE A 122 13.08 13.62 21.48
CA ILE A 122 11.83 12.87 21.34
C ILE A 122 12.07 11.39 21.64
N ARG A 123 13.11 10.82 21.02
CA ARG A 123 13.47 9.40 21.20
C ARG A 123 13.85 9.08 22.64
N ASP A 124 14.72 9.89 23.25
CA ASP A 124 15.29 9.59 24.55
C ASP A 124 14.26 9.76 25.68
N GLN A 125 13.26 10.63 25.49
CA GLN A 125 12.14 10.85 26.42
C GLN A 125 10.90 10.01 26.07
N ASP A 126 10.96 9.16 25.05
CA ASP A 126 9.84 8.30 24.57
C ASP A 126 8.56 9.11 24.26
N LEU A 127 8.73 10.22 23.54
CA LEU A 127 7.64 11.14 23.21
C LEU A 127 7.11 10.99 21.79
N TYR A 128 7.62 10.04 21.00
CA TYR A 128 7.13 9.82 19.64
C TYR A 128 5.68 9.32 19.68
N PRO A 129 4.74 9.98 18.97
CA PRO A 129 3.33 9.63 19.05
C PRO A 129 3.07 8.19 18.61
N LYS A 130 2.28 7.44 19.39
CA LYS A 130 2.03 6.02 19.09
C LYS A 130 1.40 5.79 17.74
N GLY A 131 0.53 6.69 17.28
CA GLY A 131 -0.07 6.61 15.94
C GLY A 131 0.91 6.85 14.79
N PHE A 132 2.12 7.32 15.06
CA PHE A 132 3.16 7.48 14.03
C PHE A 132 4.09 6.28 13.87
N TYR A 133 4.05 5.32 14.80
CA TYR A 133 4.72 4.04 14.59
C TYR A 133 4.03 3.23 13.49
N PRO A 134 4.77 2.36 12.79
CA PRO A 134 4.17 1.41 11.86
C PRO A 134 2.96 0.70 12.46
N LEU A 135 1.89 0.53 11.68
CA LEU A 135 0.69 -0.14 12.13
C LEU A 135 0.78 -1.64 11.83
N PRO A 136 0.76 -2.52 12.85
CA PRO A 136 0.87 -3.95 12.63
C PRO A 136 -0.39 -4.53 11.98
N HIS A 137 -0.21 -5.59 11.21
CA HIS A 137 -1.34 -6.36 10.68
C HIS A 137 -2.04 -7.11 11.84
N PRO A 138 -3.37 -7.12 11.92
CA PRO A 138 -4.10 -7.73 13.03
C PRO A 138 -3.81 -9.23 13.19
N LYS A 139 -3.51 -9.92 12.11
CA LYS A 139 -3.23 -11.36 12.11
C LYS A 139 -1.96 -11.68 11.35
N HIS A 140 -0.84 -11.52 12.02
CA HIS A 140 0.48 -11.58 11.39
C HIS A 140 1.06 -13.00 11.19
N GLN A 141 0.66 -13.99 11.98
CA GLN A 141 1.30 -15.32 11.96
C GLN A 141 0.94 -16.11 10.72
N GLU A 142 -0.34 -16.14 10.37
CA GLU A 142 -0.85 -16.80 9.19
C GLU A 142 -0.94 -15.85 7.98
N GLY A 143 -0.68 -14.57 8.17
CA GLY A 143 -0.87 -13.56 7.14
C GLY A 143 -2.35 -13.26 6.91
N GLY A 144 -2.76 -13.14 5.65
CA GLY A 144 -4.15 -12.95 5.28
C GLY A 144 -4.49 -11.50 4.92
N GLN A 145 -5.77 -11.29 4.69
CA GLN A 145 -6.34 -10.02 4.28
C GLN A 145 -7.31 -9.53 5.35
N VAL A 146 -7.46 -8.23 5.43
CA VAL A 146 -8.49 -7.60 6.25
C VAL A 146 -9.44 -6.88 5.31
N PHE A 147 -10.70 -7.25 5.34
CA PHE A 147 -11.75 -6.60 4.57
C PHE A 147 -12.72 -5.87 5.48
N PRO A 148 -13.11 -4.63 5.16
CA PRO A 148 -14.19 -3.95 5.86
C PRO A 148 -15.51 -4.72 5.72
N HIS A 149 -16.34 -4.67 6.76
CA HIS A 149 -17.65 -5.36 6.76
C HIS A 149 -18.53 -5.02 5.56
N PHE A 150 -18.61 -3.72 5.21
CA PHE A 150 -19.43 -3.29 4.09
C PHE A 150 -19.00 -3.92 2.75
N LEU A 151 -17.70 -4.17 2.56
CA LEU A 151 -17.19 -4.81 1.36
C LEU A 151 -17.58 -6.30 1.32
N ILE A 152 -17.39 -7.01 2.42
CA ILE A 152 -17.77 -8.41 2.55
C ILE A 152 -19.27 -8.58 2.24
N ASP A 153 -20.10 -7.73 2.84
CA ASP A 153 -21.55 -7.74 2.60
C ASP A 153 -21.91 -7.42 1.15
N ALA A 154 -21.23 -6.46 0.52
CA ALA A 154 -21.48 -6.10 -0.87
C ALA A 154 -21.10 -7.24 -1.83
N ILE A 155 -19.95 -7.85 -1.66
CA ILE A 155 -19.48 -8.98 -2.48
C ILE A 155 -20.39 -10.20 -2.27
N LYS A 156 -20.76 -10.49 -1.03
CA LYS A 156 -21.68 -11.60 -0.73
C LYS A 156 -23.06 -11.40 -1.37
N LYS A 157 -23.57 -10.18 -1.35
CA LYS A 157 -24.87 -9.84 -1.94
C LYS A 157 -24.83 -9.85 -3.46
N GLN A 158 -23.78 -9.33 -4.07
CA GLN A 158 -23.68 -9.11 -5.51
C GLN A 158 -23.14 -10.32 -6.29
N ASP A 159 -22.09 -10.95 -5.77
CA ASP A 159 -21.38 -12.05 -6.45
C ASP A 159 -21.56 -13.40 -5.73
N VAL A 160 -22.28 -13.45 -4.62
CA VAL A 160 -22.54 -14.68 -3.84
C VAL A 160 -21.23 -15.34 -3.37
N ARG A 161 -20.15 -14.56 -3.20
CA ARG A 161 -18.86 -15.00 -2.67
C ARG A 161 -18.70 -14.57 -1.22
N ASP A 162 -18.06 -15.38 -0.41
CA ASP A 162 -17.79 -15.09 1.00
C ASP A 162 -16.29 -14.83 1.20
N LEU A 163 -15.95 -13.60 1.55
CA LEU A 163 -14.58 -13.16 1.83
C LEU A 163 -14.18 -13.32 3.31
N THR A 164 -15.07 -13.86 4.15
CA THR A 164 -14.81 -13.98 5.61
C THR A 164 -13.97 -15.18 5.99
N ARG A 165 -13.68 -16.04 5.09
CA ARG A 165 -13.14 -17.39 5.35
C ARG A 165 -11.92 -17.42 6.26
N PHE A 166 -10.87 -16.69 5.94
CA PHE A 166 -9.66 -16.57 6.76
C PHE A 166 -9.46 -15.20 7.32
N ASP A 167 -10.12 -14.25 6.72
CA ASP A 167 -9.78 -12.87 6.89
C ASP A 167 -10.45 -12.32 8.13
N ILE A 168 -9.90 -11.25 8.63
CA ILE A 168 -10.54 -10.43 9.63
C ILE A 168 -11.45 -9.48 8.88
N ASP A 169 -12.72 -9.48 9.23
CA ASP A 169 -13.77 -8.70 8.56
C ASP A 169 -14.02 -7.35 9.27
N PHE A 170 -13.01 -6.84 9.93
CA PHE A 170 -13.04 -5.51 10.51
C PHE A 170 -11.64 -4.89 10.46
N ASP A 171 -11.60 -3.57 10.53
CA ASP A 171 -10.37 -2.80 10.63
C ASP A 171 -10.61 -1.45 11.27
N LEU A 172 -10.22 -0.37 10.60
CA LEU A 172 -10.56 0.98 11.02
C LEU A 172 -12.08 1.24 10.87
N PRO A 173 -12.67 2.09 11.71
CA PRO A 173 -14.06 2.49 11.53
C PRO A 173 -14.33 3.03 10.12
N ASP A 174 -15.46 2.64 9.54
CA ASP A 174 -15.82 2.93 8.14
C ASP A 174 -15.71 4.42 7.77
N HIS A 175 -15.98 5.34 8.72
CA HIS A 175 -15.89 6.77 8.44
C HIS A 175 -14.46 7.25 8.13
N PHE A 176 -13.41 6.50 8.50
CA PHE A 176 -12.03 6.78 8.09
C PHE A 176 -11.62 6.15 6.77
N LEU A 177 -12.43 5.29 6.19
CA LEU A 177 -12.11 4.61 4.94
C LEU A 177 -12.55 5.45 3.74
N ALA A 178 -12.07 5.11 2.55
CA ALA A 178 -12.53 5.72 1.30
C ALA A 178 -14.03 5.51 1.07
N GLU A 179 -14.62 6.31 0.17
CA GLU A 179 -16.03 6.12 -0.21
C GLU A 179 -16.23 4.79 -0.92
N PHE A 180 -17.33 4.11 -0.59
CA PHE A 180 -17.64 2.82 -1.19
C PHE A 180 -19.10 2.78 -1.71
N PRO A 181 -19.34 2.25 -2.94
CA PRO A 181 -18.33 1.93 -3.94
C PRO A 181 -17.59 3.19 -4.43
N PRO A 182 -16.30 3.12 -4.74
CA PRO A 182 -15.58 4.29 -5.25
C PRO A 182 -16.08 4.69 -6.65
N ALA A 183 -15.98 5.96 -7.00
CA ALA A 183 -16.17 6.43 -8.37
C ALA A 183 -15.02 5.93 -9.28
N MET A 184 -15.33 5.62 -10.54
CA MET A 184 -14.35 5.20 -11.54
C MET A 184 -14.24 6.23 -12.65
N TYR A 185 -13.03 6.67 -12.95
CA TYR A 185 -12.72 7.64 -13.99
C TYR A 185 -11.82 7.03 -15.05
N LEU A 186 -12.01 7.43 -16.32
CA LEU A 186 -11.23 6.92 -17.45
C LEU A 186 -10.49 8.06 -18.16
N THR A 187 -9.18 7.93 -18.31
CA THR A 187 -8.32 8.92 -19.01
C THR A 187 -8.83 9.28 -20.40
N PRO A 188 -9.25 8.34 -21.28
CA PRO A 188 -9.72 8.71 -22.61
C PRO A 188 -11.13 9.29 -22.64
N ARG A 189 -11.86 9.27 -21.52
CA ARG A 189 -13.26 9.73 -21.46
C ARG A 189 -13.54 10.58 -20.21
N PRO A 190 -12.77 11.66 -19.98
CA PRO A 190 -12.99 12.55 -18.83
C PRO A 190 -14.37 13.25 -18.87
N ASP A 191 -15.00 13.28 -20.04
CA ASP A 191 -16.34 13.84 -20.26
C ASP A 191 -17.45 13.05 -19.58
N LEU A 192 -17.23 11.76 -19.28
CA LEU A 192 -18.24 10.89 -18.68
C LEU A 192 -18.30 10.98 -17.15
N GLY A 193 -17.28 11.54 -16.50
CA GLY A 193 -17.21 11.52 -15.04
C GLY A 193 -17.14 10.10 -14.50
N ASP A 194 -17.95 9.79 -13.46
CA ASP A 194 -18.02 8.45 -12.86
C ASP A 194 -18.69 7.44 -13.79
N VAL A 195 -17.88 6.64 -14.49
CA VAL A 195 -18.37 5.59 -15.41
C VAL A 195 -18.99 4.40 -14.69
N SER A 196 -18.78 4.24 -13.38
CA SER A 196 -19.43 3.19 -12.58
C SER A 196 -20.89 3.51 -12.26
N GLN A 197 -21.33 4.76 -12.51
CA GLN A 197 -22.66 5.27 -12.19
C GLN A 197 -23.08 5.02 -10.73
N GLY A 198 -22.11 5.09 -9.81
CA GLY A 198 -22.33 4.85 -8.39
C GLY A 198 -22.48 3.38 -8.00
N LYS A 199 -22.25 2.44 -8.91
CA LYS A 199 -22.37 1.01 -8.65
C LYS A 199 -21.01 0.38 -8.35
N LEU A 200 -21.01 -0.68 -7.55
CA LEU A 200 -19.86 -1.59 -7.50
C LEU A 200 -19.82 -2.37 -8.84
N VAL A 201 -18.72 -2.24 -9.56
CA VAL A 201 -18.49 -2.97 -10.80
C VAL A 201 -18.13 -4.41 -10.48
N SER A 202 -18.86 -5.35 -11.09
CA SER A 202 -18.68 -6.80 -10.88
C SER A 202 -18.94 -7.59 -12.15
N LEU A 203 -18.72 -8.90 -12.12
CA LEU A 203 -19.01 -9.78 -13.25
C LEU A 203 -20.48 -9.74 -13.69
N THR A 204 -21.40 -9.35 -12.81
CA THR A 204 -22.83 -9.32 -13.12
C THR A 204 -23.27 -8.08 -13.89
N ASN A 205 -22.48 -6.99 -13.85
CA ASN A 205 -22.88 -5.70 -14.46
C ASN A 205 -21.82 -5.02 -15.33
N TYR A 206 -20.57 -5.49 -15.35
CA TYR A 206 -19.48 -4.81 -16.08
C TYR A 206 -19.78 -4.66 -17.57
N TYR A 207 -20.38 -5.69 -18.18
CA TYR A 207 -20.69 -5.65 -19.61
C TYR A 207 -21.72 -4.56 -19.93
N GLU A 208 -22.78 -4.46 -19.14
CA GLU A 208 -23.81 -3.44 -19.31
C GLU A 208 -23.23 -2.02 -19.16
N LEU A 209 -22.38 -1.83 -18.15
CA LEU A 209 -21.79 -0.53 -17.84
C LEU A 209 -20.76 -0.08 -18.88
N PHE A 210 -19.99 -0.99 -19.45
CA PHE A 210 -18.79 -0.66 -20.24
C PHE A 210 -18.87 -1.04 -21.72
N ASN A 211 -19.93 -1.74 -22.17
CA ASN A 211 -20.11 -2.04 -23.57
C ASN A 211 -20.25 -0.76 -24.39
N GLY A 212 -19.43 -0.64 -25.45
CA GLY A 212 -19.35 0.58 -26.27
C GLY A 212 -18.46 1.71 -25.68
N LEU A 213 -18.01 1.60 -24.42
CA LEU A 213 -17.03 2.53 -23.85
C LEU A 213 -15.60 2.01 -23.99
N LEU A 214 -15.43 0.70 -23.88
CA LEU A 214 -14.12 0.03 -23.90
C LEU A 214 -13.94 -0.71 -25.23
N THR A 215 -12.69 -0.85 -25.67
CA THR A 215 -12.34 -1.79 -26.74
C THR A 215 -12.53 -3.24 -26.27
N PRO A 216 -12.66 -4.22 -27.17
CA PRO A 216 -12.79 -5.63 -26.76
C PRO A 216 -11.66 -6.12 -25.83
N ARG A 217 -10.42 -5.66 -26.06
CA ARG A 217 -9.26 -6.00 -25.20
C ARG A 217 -9.43 -5.45 -23.79
N GLN A 218 -9.78 -4.18 -23.68
CA GLN A 218 -9.99 -3.50 -22.39
C GLN A 218 -11.16 -4.09 -21.62
N LEU A 219 -12.25 -4.43 -22.33
CA LEU A 219 -13.42 -5.06 -21.73
C LEU A 219 -13.08 -6.46 -21.18
N GLU A 220 -12.27 -7.23 -21.93
CA GLU A 220 -11.76 -8.51 -21.45
C GLU A 220 -10.80 -8.34 -20.29
N GLY A 221 -9.94 -7.31 -20.32
CA GLY A 221 -9.07 -6.96 -19.20
C GLY A 221 -9.86 -6.66 -17.93
N LEU A 222 -10.92 -5.86 -18.03
CA LEU A 222 -11.83 -5.61 -16.90
C LEU A 222 -12.47 -6.90 -16.40
N ARG A 223 -12.98 -7.75 -17.29
CA ARG A 223 -13.57 -9.04 -16.94
C ARG A 223 -12.59 -9.91 -16.14
N LEU A 224 -11.33 -9.95 -16.57
CA LEU A 224 -10.28 -10.71 -15.90
C LEU A 224 -9.98 -10.17 -14.50
N LEU A 225 -9.91 -8.84 -14.33
CA LEU A 225 -9.71 -8.20 -13.02
C LEU A 225 -10.87 -8.45 -12.04
N LEU A 226 -12.07 -8.66 -12.57
CA LEU A 226 -13.27 -9.00 -11.80
C LEU A 226 -13.43 -10.51 -11.55
N THR A 227 -12.67 -11.34 -12.27
CA THR A 227 -12.79 -12.81 -12.14
C THR A 227 -12.01 -13.29 -10.92
N PRO A 228 -12.65 -13.98 -9.98
CA PRO A 228 -11.96 -14.57 -8.85
C PRO A 228 -10.93 -15.60 -9.31
N PHE A 229 -9.73 -15.49 -8.80
CA PHE A 229 -8.72 -16.52 -8.97
C PHE A 229 -9.04 -17.72 -8.06
N PRO A 230 -8.61 -18.93 -8.45
CA PRO A 230 -8.59 -20.05 -7.51
C PRO A 230 -7.92 -19.62 -6.22
N GLU A 231 -8.38 -20.16 -5.12
CA GLU A 231 -7.95 -19.71 -3.81
C GLU A 231 -6.46 -19.70 -3.63
N GLN A 232 -6.00 -18.57 -3.26
CA GLN A 232 -4.61 -18.29 -2.96
C GLN A 232 -4.55 -17.33 -1.78
N GLN A 233 -3.54 -17.41 -1.00
CA GLN A 233 -3.41 -16.55 0.16
C GLN A 233 -2.14 -15.77 0.11
N PHE A 234 -2.24 -14.63 0.76
CA PHE A 234 -1.10 -13.89 1.24
C PHE A 234 -0.57 -14.46 2.57
N ASN A 235 -0.90 -15.69 2.89
CA ASN A 235 -0.47 -16.37 4.09
C ASN A 235 0.17 -17.74 3.78
N ALA A 236 0.73 -18.37 4.78
CA ALA A 236 1.47 -19.60 4.65
C ALA A 236 0.64 -20.83 5.06
N THR A 237 -0.64 -20.88 4.69
CA THR A 237 -1.55 -21.97 5.06
C THR A 237 -1.90 -22.91 3.90
N GLU A 238 -2.45 -24.08 4.19
CA GLU A 238 -2.83 -25.09 3.19
C GLU A 238 -3.97 -24.65 2.27
N ASP A 239 -4.72 -23.65 2.64
CA ASP A 239 -5.79 -23.08 1.81
C ASP A 239 -5.30 -22.43 0.51
N ARG A 240 -3.99 -22.29 0.35
CA ARG A 240 -3.38 -22.05 -0.97
C ARG A 240 -3.78 -23.08 -2.01
N ARG A 241 -4.20 -24.24 -1.57
CA ARG A 241 -4.68 -25.31 -2.43
C ARG A 241 -6.19 -25.32 -2.62
N SER A 242 -6.90 -24.41 -2.00
CA SER A 242 -8.36 -24.29 -2.01
C SER A 242 -9.12 -25.62 -2.13
N GLU A 243 -9.78 -26.03 -1.09
CA GLU A 243 -10.65 -27.20 -1.15
C GLU A 243 -11.95 -26.93 -1.90
N LEU A 244 -12.32 -25.66 -2.00
CA LEU A 244 -13.55 -25.23 -2.66
C LEU A 244 -13.23 -24.39 -3.90
N PRO A 245 -13.43 -24.94 -5.09
CA PRO A 245 -13.34 -24.14 -6.33
C PRO A 245 -14.27 -22.93 -6.23
N SER A 246 -13.87 -21.81 -6.77
CA SER A 246 -14.65 -20.58 -6.82
C SER A 246 -14.64 -19.68 -5.57
N GLN A 247 -14.01 -20.07 -4.49
CA GLN A 247 -13.79 -19.17 -3.36
C GLN A 247 -12.45 -18.43 -3.51
N GLY A 248 -12.26 -17.75 -4.61
CA GLY A 248 -11.08 -16.94 -4.85
C GLY A 248 -11.29 -15.48 -4.51
N VAL A 249 -10.20 -14.72 -4.56
CA VAL A 249 -10.18 -13.27 -4.49
C VAL A 249 -9.95 -12.72 -5.88
N ALA A 250 -10.75 -11.74 -6.28
CA ALA A 250 -10.53 -10.98 -7.52
C ALA A 250 -9.66 -9.74 -7.24
N CYS A 251 -8.98 -9.21 -8.25
CA CYS A 251 -8.21 -7.97 -8.09
C CYS A 251 -9.10 -6.83 -7.58
N PHE A 252 -10.33 -6.75 -8.07
CA PHE A 252 -11.29 -5.71 -7.68
C PHE A 252 -11.95 -5.93 -6.31
N ASP A 253 -11.71 -7.04 -5.64
CA ASP A 253 -12.10 -7.18 -4.24
C ASP A 253 -11.30 -6.25 -3.33
N CYS A 254 -10.00 -6.05 -3.63
CA CYS A 254 -9.16 -5.07 -2.96
C CYS A 254 -9.15 -3.71 -3.68
N HIS A 255 -9.14 -3.71 -5.01
CA HIS A 255 -9.12 -2.52 -5.87
C HIS A 255 -10.51 -2.20 -6.42
N SER A 256 -11.52 -2.07 -5.54
CA SER A 256 -12.91 -1.82 -5.96
C SER A 256 -12.98 -0.62 -6.92
N ASN A 257 -13.63 -0.82 -8.07
CA ASN A 257 -13.76 0.20 -9.11
C ASN A 257 -12.44 0.86 -9.52
N GLY A 258 -11.31 0.12 -9.45
CA GLY A 258 -9.98 0.66 -9.75
C GLY A 258 -9.41 1.59 -8.69
N HIS A 259 -10.04 1.69 -7.53
CA HIS A 259 -9.55 2.45 -6.40
C HIS A 259 -9.16 1.52 -5.25
N GLN A 260 -9.16 2.00 -4.03
CA GLN A 260 -9.01 1.21 -2.81
C GLN A 260 -10.34 1.25 -2.01
N ASN A 261 -10.50 0.37 -1.04
CA ASN A 261 -11.72 0.25 -0.27
C ASN A 261 -11.45 0.02 1.24
N GLY A 262 -10.22 0.25 1.69
CA GLY A 262 -9.80 -0.03 3.06
C GLY A 262 -9.38 -1.49 3.31
N ALA A 263 -9.34 -2.32 2.27
CA ALA A 263 -8.76 -3.65 2.40
C ALA A 263 -7.24 -3.56 2.57
N THR A 264 -6.71 -4.31 3.51
CA THR A 264 -5.27 -4.42 3.77
C THR A 264 -4.83 -5.88 3.81
N HIS A 265 -3.55 -6.08 3.67
CA HIS A 265 -2.97 -7.42 3.71
C HIS A 265 -1.60 -7.43 4.36
N LEU A 266 -1.18 -8.60 4.81
CA LEU A 266 0.19 -8.88 5.15
C LEU A 266 0.90 -9.33 3.88
N THR A 267 1.79 -8.49 3.35
CA THR A 267 2.52 -8.81 2.13
C THR A 267 3.84 -9.51 2.46
N PRO A 268 3.92 -10.83 2.31
CA PRO A 268 5.16 -11.54 2.57
C PRO A 268 6.25 -11.21 1.55
N ASP A 269 5.88 -10.65 0.41
CA ASP A 269 6.76 -10.38 -0.73
C ASP A 269 7.35 -8.99 -0.74
N THR A 270 6.90 -8.11 0.14
CA THR A 270 7.42 -6.76 0.23
C THR A 270 8.89 -6.81 0.64
N ARG A 271 9.75 -6.16 -0.11
CA ARG A 271 11.19 -6.20 0.12
C ARG A 271 11.76 -4.81 0.43
N PRO A 272 12.63 -4.67 1.42
CA PRO A 272 12.93 -5.67 2.45
C PRO A 272 11.63 -6.08 3.15
N GLN A 273 11.55 -7.32 3.57
CA GLN A 273 10.36 -7.81 4.24
C GLN A 273 9.96 -6.85 5.35
N GLN A 274 8.78 -6.28 5.25
CA GLN A 274 8.34 -5.13 6.04
C GLN A 274 8.02 -5.49 7.49
N PHE A 275 8.79 -6.36 8.09
CA PHE A 275 8.64 -6.77 9.48
C PHE A 275 7.19 -7.16 9.82
N ARG A 276 6.49 -7.71 8.84
CA ARG A 276 5.11 -8.19 8.96
C ARG A 276 4.10 -7.11 9.43
N HIS A 277 4.34 -5.87 9.10
CA HIS A 277 3.29 -4.89 9.25
C HIS A 277 2.35 -4.89 8.03
N ARG A 278 1.19 -4.31 8.21
CA ARG A 278 0.14 -4.31 7.20
C ARG A 278 0.52 -3.48 5.97
N THR A 279 -0.07 -3.83 4.85
CA THR A 279 0.07 -3.08 3.60
C THR A 279 -1.31 -2.67 3.10
N LYS A 280 -1.46 -1.38 2.86
CA LYS A 280 -2.64 -0.80 2.26
C LYS A 280 -2.78 -1.23 0.80
N THR A 281 -3.99 -1.54 0.37
CA THR A 281 -4.32 -1.65 -1.04
C THR A 281 -4.19 -0.30 -1.73
N THR A 282 -3.27 -0.20 -2.68
CA THR A 282 -3.00 1.05 -3.40
C THR A 282 -4.07 1.32 -4.46
N SER A 283 -4.50 2.58 -4.61
CA SER A 283 -5.37 2.98 -5.73
C SER A 283 -4.71 2.72 -7.08
N LEU A 284 -5.47 2.23 -8.05
CA LEU A 284 -5.02 2.10 -9.44
C LEU A 284 -5.26 3.38 -10.25
N ARG A 285 -5.88 4.40 -9.68
CA ARG A 285 -6.08 5.69 -10.34
C ARG A 285 -4.75 6.32 -10.71
N GLY A 286 -4.59 6.69 -11.98
CA GLY A 286 -3.35 7.26 -12.50
C GLY A 286 -2.19 6.27 -12.60
N VAL A 287 -2.46 4.97 -12.69
CA VAL A 287 -1.41 3.96 -12.85
C VAL A 287 -0.55 4.22 -14.09
N ASN A 288 -1.13 4.80 -15.14
CA ASN A 288 -0.46 5.17 -16.38
C ASN A 288 0.68 6.20 -16.21
N ILE A 289 0.66 7.01 -15.16
CA ILE A 289 1.74 7.98 -14.87
C ILE A 289 2.77 7.44 -13.87
N GLN A 290 2.49 6.33 -13.23
CA GLN A 290 3.42 5.70 -12.30
C GLN A 290 4.63 5.14 -13.05
N ARG A 291 5.79 5.22 -12.43
CA ARG A 291 7.03 4.64 -12.98
C ARG A 291 7.72 3.82 -11.93
N LEU A 292 8.06 2.62 -12.35
CA LEU A 292 8.44 1.49 -11.55
C LEU A 292 7.40 1.17 -10.46
N PHE A 293 6.83 -0.01 -10.56
CA PHE A 293 5.70 -0.46 -9.76
C PHE A 293 6.16 -1.26 -8.54
N GLY A 294 5.21 -1.49 -7.61
CA GLY A 294 5.47 -2.08 -6.32
C GLY A 294 6.06 -1.09 -5.32
N SER A 295 5.94 -1.40 -4.04
CA SER A 295 6.45 -0.55 -2.94
C SER A 295 7.96 -0.30 -3.03
N GLN A 296 8.71 -1.24 -3.61
CA GLN A 296 10.16 -1.17 -3.79
C GLN A 296 10.60 -0.76 -5.20
N ARG A 297 9.68 -0.35 -6.08
CA ARG A 297 9.95 0.01 -7.48
C ARG A 297 10.70 -1.09 -8.25
N ALA A 298 10.42 -2.36 -7.93
CA ALA A 298 11.12 -3.50 -8.52
C ALA A 298 10.58 -3.92 -9.89
N LEU A 299 9.39 -3.46 -10.27
CA LEU A 299 8.66 -3.86 -11.46
C LEU A 299 8.59 -2.70 -12.44
N LYS A 300 8.76 -2.99 -13.74
CA LYS A 300 8.98 -1.95 -14.75
C LYS A 300 7.68 -1.43 -15.36
N THR A 301 6.70 -2.30 -15.55
CA THR A 301 5.47 -2.02 -16.27
C THR A 301 4.25 -2.49 -15.47
N VAL A 302 3.05 -2.13 -15.92
CA VAL A 302 1.80 -2.61 -15.34
C VAL A 302 1.67 -4.12 -15.55
N GLU A 303 2.12 -4.63 -16.70
CA GLU A 303 2.15 -6.06 -17.01
C GLU A 303 3.05 -6.82 -16.03
N ASP A 304 4.25 -6.31 -15.77
CA ASP A 304 5.17 -6.91 -14.79
C ASP A 304 4.52 -6.99 -13.41
N PHE A 305 3.84 -5.92 -12.99
CA PHE A 305 3.15 -5.87 -11.71
C PHE A 305 1.96 -6.83 -11.67
N THR A 306 1.12 -6.81 -12.69
CA THR A 306 -0.04 -7.69 -12.83
C THR A 306 0.39 -9.17 -12.83
N GLN A 307 1.48 -9.49 -13.54
CA GLN A 307 2.04 -10.84 -13.53
C GLN A 307 2.64 -11.21 -12.17
N PHE A 308 3.31 -10.27 -11.52
CA PHE A 308 3.85 -10.47 -10.17
C PHE A 308 2.75 -10.81 -9.16
N GLU A 309 1.66 -10.04 -9.13
CA GLU A 309 0.53 -10.29 -8.26
C GLU A 309 -0.08 -11.68 -8.50
N GLN A 310 -0.31 -12.06 -9.75
CA GLN A 310 -0.84 -13.37 -10.07
C GLN A 310 0.07 -14.53 -9.67
N ARG A 311 1.39 -14.36 -9.79
CA ARG A 311 2.34 -15.45 -9.51
C ARG A 311 2.77 -15.48 -8.06
N THR A 312 3.02 -14.32 -7.49
CA THR A 312 3.67 -14.22 -6.18
C THR A 312 2.64 -14.09 -5.08
N ALA A 313 1.67 -13.22 -5.25
CA ALA A 313 0.65 -13.00 -4.24
C ALA A 313 -0.31 -14.18 -4.11
N TYR A 314 -0.72 -14.77 -5.25
CA TYR A 314 -1.68 -15.87 -5.26
C TYR A 314 -1.04 -17.26 -5.32
N PHE A 315 0.22 -17.40 -5.75
CA PHE A 315 0.87 -18.70 -5.96
C PHE A 315 2.30 -18.77 -5.42
N ASP A 316 2.74 -17.83 -4.59
CA ASP A 316 4.11 -17.72 -4.06
C ASP A 316 5.21 -17.80 -5.15
N GLY A 317 4.93 -17.33 -6.33
CA GLY A 317 5.83 -17.42 -7.47
C GLY A 317 5.96 -18.82 -8.07
N ASP A 318 5.26 -19.82 -7.55
CA ASP A 318 5.33 -21.20 -8.05
C ASP A 318 4.46 -21.38 -9.30
N ILE A 319 5.12 -21.46 -10.46
CA ILE A 319 4.44 -21.63 -11.74
C ILE A 319 3.79 -23.02 -11.89
N VAL A 320 4.29 -24.04 -11.18
CA VAL A 320 3.71 -25.40 -11.22
C VAL A 320 2.37 -25.38 -10.49
N ILE A 321 2.32 -24.75 -9.32
CA ILE A 321 1.07 -24.60 -8.58
C ILE A 321 0.10 -23.73 -9.38
N ALA A 322 0.54 -22.62 -9.98
CA ALA A 322 -0.31 -21.79 -10.83
C ALA A 322 -0.94 -22.59 -11.97
N THR A 323 -0.14 -23.43 -12.65
CA THR A 323 -0.62 -24.29 -13.75
C THR A 323 -1.62 -25.34 -13.23
N GLN A 324 -1.35 -25.99 -12.11
CA GLN A 324 -2.25 -26.97 -11.50
C GLN A 324 -3.60 -26.35 -11.10
N LYS A 325 -3.61 -25.05 -10.79
CA LYS A 325 -4.82 -24.29 -10.49
C LYS A 325 -5.53 -23.74 -11.74
N GLY A 326 -5.12 -24.16 -12.92
CA GLY A 326 -5.75 -23.78 -14.17
C GLY A 326 -5.28 -22.46 -14.76
N VAL A 327 -4.28 -21.81 -14.20
CA VAL A 327 -3.63 -20.66 -14.84
C VAL A 327 -2.72 -21.16 -15.94
N ASN A 328 -3.08 -20.93 -17.21
CA ASN A 328 -2.26 -21.33 -18.34
C ASN A 328 -1.08 -20.36 -18.54
N PRO A 329 0.17 -20.77 -18.29
CA PRO A 329 1.31 -19.86 -18.45
C PRO A 329 1.55 -19.41 -19.89
N LEU A 330 1.06 -20.18 -20.88
CA LEU A 330 1.22 -19.85 -22.29
C LEU A 330 0.20 -18.80 -22.76
N GLU A 331 -1.00 -18.80 -22.20
CA GLU A 331 -2.03 -17.81 -22.50
C GLU A 331 -1.88 -16.56 -21.60
N ARG A 332 -1.06 -16.63 -20.59
CA ARG A 332 -0.90 -15.63 -19.56
C ARG A 332 -0.42 -14.28 -20.12
N GLY A 333 0.42 -14.28 -21.15
CA GLY A 333 0.89 -13.05 -21.78
C GLY A 333 -0.27 -12.16 -22.23
N SER A 334 -1.18 -12.68 -23.05
CA SER A 334 -2.33 -11.91 -23.54
C SER A 334 -3.30 -11.51 -22.42
N GLN A 335 -3.55 -12.36 -21.43
CA GLN A 335 -4.41 -12.02 -20.31
C GLN A 335 -3.81 -10.90 -19.45
N VAL A 336 -2.51 -10.96 -19.19
CA VAL A 336 -1.79 -9.90 -18.48
C VAL A 336 -1.83 -8.60 -19.25
N ASP A 337 -1.59 -8.63 -20.58
CA ASP A 337 -1.68 -7.45 -21.43
C ASP A 337 -3.08 -6.82 -21.40
N PHE A 338 -4.15 -7.64 -21.47
CA PHE A 338 -5.51 -7.12 -21.43
C PHE A 338 -5.85 -6.46 -20.10
N MET A 339 -5.41 -7.07 -18.98
CA MET A 339 -5.59 -6.47 -17.66
C MET A 339 -4.80 -5.18 -17.53
N ALA A 340 -3.57 -5.13 -18.03
CA ALA A 340 -2.75 -3.91 -18.02
C ALA A 340 -3.38 -2.80 -18.88
N ASP A 341 -3.82 -3.11 -20.11
CA ASP A 341 -4.51 -2.16 -21.00
C ASP A 341 -5.71 -1.49 -20.31
N PHE A 342 -6.47 -2.26 -19.53
CA PHE A 342 -7.58 -1.67 -18.77
C PHE A 342 -7.09 -0.82 -17.60
N GLN A 343 -6.14 -1.31 -16.82
CA GLN A 343 -5.62 -0.59 -15.65
C GLN A 343 -5.03 0.78 -16.04
N GLU A 344 -4.34 0.85 -17.17
CA GLU A 344 -3.74 2.10 -17.67
C GLU A 344 -4.77 3.17 -18.08
N MET A 345 -6.03 2.80 -18.19
CA MET A 345 -7.11 3.76 -18.44
C MET A 345 -7.66 4.42 -17.18
N LEU A 346 -7.37 3.89 -16.00
CA LEU A 346 -7.91 4.40 -14.75
C LEU A 346 -7.29 5.75 -14.40
N ASP A 347 -8.13 6.76 -14.27
CA ASP A 347 -7.71 8.15 -14.05
C ASP A 347 -7.99 8.62 -12.62
N PHE A 348 -7.35 9.71 -12.27
CA PHE A 348 -7.66 10.47 -11.06
C PHE A 348 -9.04 11.12 -11.16
N PRO A 349 -9.64 11.46 -10.00
CA PRO A 349 -10.84 12.29 -10.00
C PRO A 349 -10.56 13.65 -10.64
N PRO A 350 -11.60 14.29 -11.23
CA PRO A 350 -11.46 15.64 -11.75
C PRO A 350 -10.99 16.63 -10.67
N ALA A 351 -10.05 17.49 -11.04
CA ALA A 351 -9.58 18.58 -10.16
C ALA A 351 -9.82 19.95 -10.83
N PRO A 352 -11.05 20.43 -10.81
CA PRO A 352 -11.46 21.61 -11.58
C PRO A 352 -10.77 22.92 -11.12
N LYS A 353 -10.13 22.91 -9.95
CA LYS A 353 -9.38 24.04 -9.40
C LYS A 353 -7.94 24.10 -9.91
N LEU A 354 -7.45 23.07 -10.57
CA LEU A 354 -6.09 23.04 -11.11
C LEU A 354 -6.05 23.45 -12.58
N ASP A 355 -4.95 24.11 -12.96
CA ASP A 355 -4.58 24.33 -14.35
C ASP A 355 -3.88 23.09 -14.94
N VAL A 356 -3.49 23.17 -16.21
CA VAL A 356 -2.81 22.07 -16.94
C VAL A 356 -1.42 21.74 -16.39
N TYR A 357 -0.83 22.64 -15.60
CA TYR A 357 0.45 22.43 -14.93
C TYR A 357 0.30 21.89 -13.50
N GLY A 358 -0.93 21.65 -13.07
CA GLY A 358 -1.24 21.19 -11.73
C GLY A 358 -1.22 22.30 -10.66
N LYS A 359 -1.19 23.58 -11.06
CA LYS A 359 -1.26 24.71 -10.12
C LYS A 359 -2.70 25.15 -9.91
N LEU A 360 -2.98 25.71 -8.73
CA LEU A 360 -4.30 26.28 -8.47
C LEU A 360 -4.61 27.47 -9.39
N ASP A 361 -5.79 27.46 -9.98
CA ASP A 361 -6.34 28.59 -10.72
C ASP A 361 -6.90 29.62 -9.71
N PRO A 362 -6.30 30.81 -9.61
CA PRO A 362 -6.75 31.84 -8.64
C PRO A 362 -8.22 32.23 -8.79
N ALA A 363 -8.79 32.08 -9.98
CA ALA A 363 -10.20 32.41 -10.23
C ALA A 363 -11.18 31.35 -9.64
N LYS A 364 -10.70 30.17 -9.29
CA LYS A 364 -11.52 29.04 -8.84
C LYS A 364 -11.25 28.62 -7.39
N THR A 365 -10.32 29.30 -6.73
CA THR A 365 -9.78 28.88 -5.43
C THR A 365 -9.98 29.92 -4.36
N THR A 366 -10.00 29.46 -3.11
CA THR A 366 -10.03 30.33 -1.94
C THR A 366 -8.62 30.84 -1.60
N GLN A 367 -8.54 31.94 -0.82
CA GLN A 367 -7.27 32.44 -0.31
C GLN A 367 -6.55 31.42 0.59
N THR A 368 -7.31 30.63 1.35
CA THR A 368 -6.78 29.54 2.20
C THR A 368 -6.05 28.47 1.35
N GLU A 369 -6.68 28.03 0.27
CA GLU A 369 -6.06 27.06 -0.66
C GLU A 369 -4.81 27.63 -1.33
N MET A 370 -4.84 28.91 -1.72
CA MET A 370 -3.69 29.60 -2.32
C MET A 370 -2.51 29.69 -1.35
N ARG A 371 -2.75 30.10 -0.09
CA ARG A 371 -1.70 30.08 0.95
C ARG A 371 -1.18 28.67 1.20
N GLY A 372 -2.08 27.65 1.20
CA GLY A 372 -1.70 26.25 1.32
C GLY A 372 -0.78 25.79 0.19
N GLN A 373 -1.04 26.21 -1.03
CA GLN A 373 -0.12 25.99 -2.15
C GLN A 373 1.25 26.64 -1.90
N GLU A 374 1.29 27.87 -1.39
CA GLU A 374 2.55 28.55 -1.04
C GLU A 374 3.32 27.78 0.04
N VAL A 375 2.63 27.27 1.07
CA VAL A 375 3.24 26.43 2.10
C VAL A 375 3.79 25.14 1.50
N PHE A 376 3.04 24.46 0.63
CA PHE A 376 3.43 23.21 -0.03
C PHE A 376 4.72 23.35 -0.85
N PHE A 377 4.83 24.41 -1.64
CA PHE A 377 6.01 24.69 -2.47
C PHE A 377 7.14 25.39 -1.73
N GLY A 378 6.86 25.97 -0.59
CA GLY A 378 7.80 26.75 0.22
C GLY A 378 8.21 26.05 1.51
N LYS A 379 7.77 26.58 2.64
CA LYS A 379 8.17 26.16 3.98
C LYS A 379 7.86 24.68 4.29
N GLY A 380 6.76 24.16 3.76
CA GLY A 380 6.36 22.75 3.95
C GLY A 380 7.25 21.75 3.24
N GLN A 381 8.04 22.16 2.24
CA GLN A 381 8.98 21.36 1.45
C GLN A 381 8.36 20.14 0.74
N CYS A 382 7.03 20.02 0.68
CA CYS A 382 6.34 18.86 0.12
C CYS A 382 6.66 18.64 -1.36
N ALA A 383 6.86 19.76 -2.12
CA ALA A 383 7.19 19.71 -3.54
C ALA A 383 8.59 19.16 -3.85
N SER A 384 9.43 18.90 -2.83
CA SER A 384 10.73 18.24 -3.03
C SER A 384 10.58 16.80 -3.54
N CYS A 385 9.48 16.14 -3.15
CA CYS A 385 9.12 14.79 -3.57
C CYS A 385 7.83 14.78 -4.40
N HIS A 386 6.83 15.59 -4.03
CA HIS A 386 5.53 15.64 -4.68
C HIS A 386 5.44 16.75 -5.73
N GLN A 387 6.02 16.50 -6.90
CA GLN A 387 6.10 17.47 -7.99
C GLN A 387 4.83 17.47 -8.88
N PRO A 388 4.29 18.65 -9.27
CA PRO A 388 3.17 18.73 -10.20
C PRO A 388 3.58 18.26 -11.61
N PRO A 389 2.64 17.89 -12.51
CA PRO A 389 1.18 18.06 -12.36
C PRO A 389 0.48 16.97 -11.56
N PHE A 390 1.12 15.83 -11.31
CA PHE A 390 0.54 14.68 -10.61
C PHE A 390 0.96 14.58 -9.14
N TYR A 391 1.87 15.45 -8.70
CA TYR A 391 2.37 15.52 -7.34
C TYR A 391 3.08 14.24 -6.90
N THR A 392 3.99 13.77 -7.75
CA THR A 392 4.92 12.67 -7.52
C THR A 392 6.19 12.87 -8.35
N ASP A 393 7.32 12.46 -7.81
CA ASP A 393 8.57 12.31 -8.58
C ASP A 393 8.83 10.85 -8.98
N ASN A 394 7.95 9.92 -8.57
CA ASN A 394 8.10 8.48 -8.76
C ASN A 394 9.40 7.89 -8.16
N LEU A 395 10.05 8.56 -7.23
CA LEU A 395 11.28 8.11 -6.60
C LEU A 395 11.02 7.45 -5.23
N MET A 396 12.08 6.94 -4.64
CA MET A 396 12.09 6.38 -3.29
C MET A 396 12.73 7.37 -2.33
N HIS A 397 12.08 7.64 -1.22
CA HIS A 397 12.60 8.50 -0.17
C HIS A 397 12.54 7.81 1.18
N ASP A 398 13.65 7.84 1.89
CA ASP A 398 13.73 7.36 3.25
C ASP A 398 13.43 8.50 4.23
N LEU A 399 12.30 8.42 4.90
CA LEU A 399 11.86 9.42 5.87
C LEU A 399 12.66 9.36 7.17
N ARG A 400 13.44 8.30 7.36
CA ARG A 400 14.32 8.11 8.52
C ARG A 400 13.58 8.27 9.84
N THR A 401 12.39 7.67 9.93
CA THR A 401 11.52 7.75 11.10
C THR A 401 12.16 7.16 12.35
N GLU A 402 13.08 6.20 12.17
CA GLU A 402 13.86 5.58 13.25
C GLU A 402 14.69 6.56 14.09
N ARG A 403 14.89 7.80 13.62
CA ARG A 403 15.56 8.85 14.41
C ARG A 403 14.77 9.22 15.66
N PHE A 404 13.45 9.06 15.63
CA PHE A 404 12.53 9.59 16.62
C PHE A 404 12.16 8.58 17.71
N PHE A 405 12.47 7.30 17.51
CA PHE A 405 12.08 6.25 18.45
C PHE A 405 13.15 5.16 18.58
N LYS A 406 13.09 4.41 19.67
CA LYS A 406 13.90 3.21 19.85
C LYS A 406 13.29 2.05 19.06
N PRO A 407 14.12 1.06 18.65
CA PRO A 407 13.58 -0.13 18.00
C PRO A 407 12.39 -0.74 18.77
N VAL A 408 11.31 -1.03 18.04
CA VAL A 408 10.07 -1.57 18.60
C VAL A 408 9.75 -2.93 18.00
N MET A 409 8.98 -3.74 18.73
CA MET A 409 8.49 -5.00 18.23
C MET A 409 7.21 -4.77 17.40
N ILE A 410 7.22 -5.24 16.15
CA ILE A 410 6.05 -5.25 15.27
C ILE A 410 5.85 -6.70 14.83
N ASN A 411 4.70 -7.26 15.16
CA ASN A 411 4.36 -8.64 14.79
C ASN A 411 5.48 -9.65 15.14
N ASN A 412 5.98 -9.56 16.37
CA ASN A 412 7.06 -10.39 16.93
C ASN A 412 8.44 -10.24 16.22
N MET A 413 8.60 -9.22 15.40
CA MET A 413 9.90 -8.89 14.78
C MET A 413 10.36 -7.51 15.21
N MET A 414 11.67 -7.36 15.42
CA MET A 414 12.25 -6.05 15.74
C MET A 414 12.25 -5.15 14.52
N ALA A 415 11.52 -4.06 14.58
CA ALA A 415 11.48 -3.02 13.55
C ALA A 415 12.30 -1.82 13.99
N ILE A 416 13.22 -1.39 13.14
CA ILE A 416 14.10 -0.25 13.37
C ILE A 416 13.69 1.01 12.60
N GLY A 417 12.77 0.88 11.65
CA GLY A 417 12.24 1.98 10.83
C GLY A 417 11.42 1.47 9.65
N ASP A 418 10.89 2.39 8.87
CA ASP A 418 10.08 2.07 7.67
C ASP A 418 10.94 1.79 6.43
N GLY A 419 12.17 2.32 6.41
CA GLY A 419 13.01 2.33 5.21
C GLY A 419 12.46 3.25 4.10
N PRO A 420 13.03 3.16 2.89
CA PRO A 420 12.60 3.98 1.76
C PRO A 420 11.18 3.64 1.29
N ASN A 421 10.37 4.66 1.09
CA ASN A 421 9.02 4.57 0.56
C ASN A 421 8.90 5.25 -0.80
N LYS A 422 8.09 4.70 -1.69
CA LYS A 422 7.81 5.30 -2.99
C LYS A 422 6.90 6.52 -2.83
N THR A 423 7.24 7.62 -3.51
CA THR A 423 6.37 8.79 -3.63
C THR A 423 5.20 8.45 -4.53
N LEU A 424 4.00 8.39 -3.96
CA LEU A 424 2.76 8.24 -4.72
C LEU A 424 2.17 9.60 -5.10
N ALA A 425 1.35 9.61 -6.15
CA ALA A 425 0.66 10.82 -6.59
C ALA A 425 -0.33 11.32 -5.53
N LEU A 426 -0.43 12.66 -5.37
CA LEU A 426 -1.40 13.27 -4.45
C LEU A 426 -2.69 13.73 -5.15
N ARG A 427 -2.82 13.54 -6.47
CA ARG A 427 -4.08 13.80 -7.17
C ARG A 427 -5.19 12.92 -6.59
N GLY A 428 -6.28 13.54 -6.17
CA GLY A 428 -7.38 12.84 -5.50
C GLY A 428 -7.05 12.32 -4.10
N VAL A 429 -6.03 12.88 -3.43
CA VAL A 429 -5.61 12.40 -2.11
C VAL A 429 -6.72 12.51 -1.07
N LYS A 430 -7.62 13.48 -1.20
CA LYS A 430 -8.82 13.65 -0.36
C LYS A 430 -9.69 12.38 -0.31
N ASP A 431 -9.75 11.66 -1.43
CA ASP A 431 -10.61 10.50 -1.63
C ASP A 431 -9.93 9.16 -1.29
N ASN A 432 -8.71 9.23 -0.78
CA ASN A 432 -7.85 8.06 -0.55
C ASN A 432 -7.38 7.86 0.91
N PRO A 433 -8.23 8.15 1.94
CA PRO A 433 -7.89 7.80 3.31
C PRO A 433 -8.03 6.28 3.54
N PRO A 434 -7.37 5.73 4.58
CA PRO A 434 -6.32 6.32 5.42
C PRO A 434 -4.98 6.47 4.67
N TYR A 435 -4.06 7.20 5.26
CA TYR A 435 -2.81 7.60 4.58
C TYR A 435 -1.60 6.78 5.06
N MET A 436 -0.49 6.87 4.32
CA MET A 436 0.72 6.04 4.38
C MET A 436 0.49 4.61 3.85
N HIS A 437 1.60 3.89 3.64
CA HIS A 437 1.60 2.54 3.07
C HIS A 437 0.93 1.47 3.97
N ASP A 438 0.74 1.78 5.25
CA ASP A 438 0.14 0.91 6.26
C ASP A 438 -1.12 1.51 6.91
N GLU A 439 -1.63 2.63 6.37
CA GLU A 439 -2.86 3.28 6.85
C GLU A 439 -2.79 3.87 8.26
N ARG A 440 -1.58 4.18 8.77
CA ARG A 440 -1.42 4.69 10.13
C ARG A 440 -1.88 6.13 10.35
N LEU A 441 -2.10 6.91 9.30
CA LEU A 441 -2.54 8.30 9.39
C LEU A 441 -3.99 8.40 8.90
N LEU A 442 -4.90 8.80 9.79
CA LEU A 442 -6.34 8.67 9.52
C LEU A 442 -6.89 9.87 8.75
N THR A 443 -6.25 11.05 8.85
CA THR A 443 -6.69 12.29 8.23
C THR A 443 -5.54 13.00 7.52
N LEU A 444 -5.86 13.99 6.70
CA LEU A 444 -4.83 14.85 6.11
C LEU A 444 -4.15 15.70 7.18
N GLU A 445 -4.86 16.06 8.24
CA GLU A 445 -4.29 16.76 9.39
C GLU A 445 -3.23 15.89 10.12
N ASP A 446 -3.49 14.60 10.34
CA ASP A 446 -2.48 13.67 10.85
C ASP A 446 -1.25 13.63 9.93
N THR A 447 -1.50 13.61 8.61
CA THR A 447 -0.42 13.56 7.61
C THR A 447 0.43 14.81 7.63
N VAL A 448 -0.19 15.99 7.76
CA VAL A 448 0.53 17.26 7.88
C VAL A 448 1.33 17.33 9.18
N GLU A 449 0.79 16.88 10.31
CA GLU A 449 1.52 16.83 11.57
C GLU A 449 2.70 15.83 11.52
N PHE A 450 2.50 14.67 10.89
CA PHE A 450 3.56 13.71 10.70
C PHE A 450 4.74 14.31 9.94
N PHE A 451 4.51 14.87 8.75
CA PHE A 451 5.57 15.47 7.94
C PHE A 451 6.15 16.74 8.58
N ASN A 452 5.33 17.55 9.26
CA ASN A 452 5.82 18.69 10.04
C ASN A 452 6.85 18.26 11.10
N LEU A 453 6.62 17.11 11.75
CA LEU A 453 7.56 16.53 12.71
C LEU A 453 8.80 15.94 12.03
N ILE A 454 8.60 15.07 11.03
CA ILE A 454 9.68 14.33 10.36
C ILE A 454 10.63 15.29 9.63
N ASP A 455 10.12 16.26 8.90
CA ASP A 455 10.92 17.20 8.11
C ASP A 455 11.36 18.43 8.92
N GLY A 456 10.82 18.59 10.13
CA GLY A 456 11.17 19.69 11.04
C GLY A 456 10.77 21.06 10.49
N THR A 457 9.69 21.15 9.75
CA THR A 457 9.27 22.36 9.04
C THR A 457 8.69 23.45 9.94
N LYS A 458 8.27 23.08 11.16
CA LYS A 458 7.74 24.01 12.18
C LYS A 458 6.63 24.91 11.65
N LEU A 459 5.65 24.30 10.99
CA LEU A 459 4.48 25.00 10.50
C LEU A 459 3.64 25.55 11.65
N THR A 460 3.14 26.75 11.50
CA THR A 460 2.16 27.32 12.41
C THR A 460 0.80 26.63 12.26
N PRO A 461 -0.12 26.72 13.23
CA PRO A 461 -1.46 26.16 13.10
C PRO A 461 -2.16 26.62 11.82
N GLN A 462 -2.08 27.91 11.47
CA GLN A 462 -2.68 28.44 10.25
C GLN A 462 -2.05 27.85 8.97
N GLU A 463 -0.71 27.73 8.91
CA GLU A 463 -0.03 27.11 7.77
C GLU A 463 -0.43 25.64 7.59
N LYS A 464 -0.69 24.92 8.68
CA LYS A 464 -1.18 23.52 8.63
C LYS A 464 -2.61 23.44 8.08
N GLU A 465 -3.51 24.31 8.55
CA GLU A 465 -4.88 24.41 8.05
C GLU A 465 -4.90 24.79 6.54
N ASP A 466 -4.12 25.77 6.15
CA ASP A 466 -3.99 26.22 4.76
C ASP A 466 -3.46 25.08 3.87
N LEU A 467 -2.45 24.33 4.36
CA LEU A 467 -1.88 23.17 3.64
C LEU A 467 -2.91 22.05 3.46
N VAL A 468 -3.70 21.72 4.49
CA VAL A 468 -4.78 20.73 4.38
C VAL A 468 -5.83 21.18 3.36
N ALA A 469 -6.20 22.46 3.33
CA ALA A 469 -7.15 22.98 2.37
C ALA A 469 -6.61 22.81 0.93
N PHE A 470 -5.31 23.07 0.71
CA PHE A 470 -4.68 22.82 -0.57
C PHE A 470 -4.69 21.33 -0.97
N LEU A 471 -4.30 20.43 -0.05
CA LEU A 471 -4.32 18.98 -0.31
C LEU A 471 -5.71 18.46 -0.67
N ARG A 472 -6.76 19.03 -0.07
CA ARG A 472 -8.16 18.72 -0.41
C ARG A 472 -8.59 19.20 -1.79
N ALA A 473 -7.84 20.10 -2.41
CA ALA A 473 -8.12 20.65 -3.73
C ALA A 473 -7.42 19.89 -4.88
N LEU A 474 -6.47 18.99 -4.54
CA LEU A 474 -5.74 18.18 -5.52
C LEU A 474 -6.59 17.01 -6.04
#